data_c96c15e018c96f4c5da82261de0687d0
#
_entry.id   c96c15e018c96f4c5da82261de0687d0
#
_cell.length_a   1.000
_cell.length_b   1.000
_cell.length_c   1.000
_cell.angle_alpha   90.00
_cell.angle_beta   90.00
_cell.angle_gamma   90.00
#
_symmetry.space_group_name_H-M   'P 1'
#
loop_
_entity.id
_entity.type
_entity.pdbx_description
1 polymer ?
#
loop_
_entity_poly.entity_id
_entity_poly.type
_entity_poly.pdbx_seq_one_letter_code
_entity_poly.pdbx_strand_id
1 'polypeptide(L)'
;MKLKFLSFGLLFVMMTLICGCFANAENIKPAQEKSVEKVDPVEEILKSMTLAEKVGQMMIVGVHGTEINDDMKFILNQYHYGGIIFFDRNMENKAQVKKLADDLNVVANQKLPLFIALDEEGGRVARMKHDLQVMPSQQETGFSGDAMQAYNNAKITAQNLRQIGVNLNFAPVADVGHDTRHFSTDPQIVTEFLSSAAKGYESENFFYCLKHFPGIGKSKIDPHKDISEITDDIETLDVEDFAPFKKVISENDNSTFMVMLGHLKYTALDNENPASISPTIVTGLLREKFGFTGVVITDDLEMGATKEYHENISVKAIKAGADIALVCHEYPKQEEAYLGILEAVQRGEISESRIDESVRRIIKMKLQLR
;
A
#
# COMPACT_ATOMS: atom_id res chain seq x y z
N MET A 1 -68.90 -17.04 -27.91
CA MET A 1 -70.05 -16.13 -28.17
C MET A 1 -69.44 -14.80 -28.55
N LYS A 2 -69.31 -14.55 -29.90
CA LYS A 2 -69.90 -13.42 -30.65
C LYS A 2 -69.43 -12.04 -30.13
N LEU A 3 -68.84 -11.05 -30.83
CA LEU A 3 -68.96 -10.59 -32.25
C LEU A 3 -67.90 -9.46 -32.39
N LYS A 4 -67.02 -9.40 -33.35
CA LYS A 4 -67.04 -8.71 -34.65
C LYS A 4 -67.63 -7.30 -34.66
N PHE A 5 -66.84 -6.28 -35.17
CA PHE A 5 -67.08 -5.42 -36.36
C PHE A 5 -66.01 -4.30 -36.31
N LEU A 6 -65.10 -4.08 -37.21
CA LEU A 6 -65.09 -3.64 -38.65
C LEU A 6 -65.77 -2.30 -38.90
N SER A 7 -65.03 -1.30 -39.36
CA SER A 7 -65.35 -0.42 -40.49
C SER A 7 -64.36 0.78 -40.52
N PHE A 8 -63.49 0.91 -41.53
CA PHE A 8 -63.64 1.55 -42.82
C PHE A 8 -63.74 3.09 -42.77
N GLY A 9 -62.73 3.80 -43.19
CA GLY A 9 -62.63 4.57 -44.44
C GLY A 9 -62.78 6.08 -44.26
N LEU A 10 -61.88 6.87 -44.69
CA LEU A 10 -62.01 7.71 -45.88
C LEU A 10 -60.77 8.57 -46.15
N LEU A 11 -60.35 8.48 -47.35
CA LEU A 11 -59.36 9.26 -48.06
C LEU A 11 -59.84 10.68 -48.30
N PHE A 12 -59.07 11.74 -48.04
CA PHE A 12 -59.26 13.00 -48.74
C PHE A 12 -57.91 13.63 -49.12
N VAL A 13 -57.74 13.63 -50.43
CA VAL A 13 -56.65 14.34 -51.13
C VAL A 13 -57.09 15.82 -51.23
N MET A 14 -56.21 16.72 -50.82
CA MET A 14 -56.29 18.11 -51.28
C MET A 14 -54.91 18.63 -51.58
N MET A 15 -54.70 18.77 -52.88
CA MET A 15 -53.51 19.35 -53.53
C MET A 15 -53.71 20.85 -53.61
N THR A 16 -52.87 21.64 -53.01
CA THR A 16 -52.71 23.05 -53.41
C THR A 16 -51.23 23.40 -53.52
N LEU A 17 -50.84 23.79 -54.74
CA LEU A 17 -49.62 24.46 -55.06
C LEU A 17 -49.54 25.82 -54.38
N ILE A 18 -48.40 26.18 -53.82
CA ILE A 18 -47.94 27.60 -53.84
C ILE A 18 -46.41 27.60 -53.92
N CYS A 19 -45.96 28.48 -54.79
CA CYS A 19 -44.63 28.84 -55.22
C CYS A 19 -43.57 29.01 -54.16
N GLY A 20 -42.38 28.77 -54.66
CA GLY A 20 -41.05 28.94 -54.14
C GLY A 20 -40.64 30.22 -53.42
N CYS A 21 -39.73 30.01 -52.53
CA CYS A 21 -38.63 30.93 -52.22
C CYS A 21 -37.43 30.10 -51.89
N PHE A 22 -36.44 30.12 -52.74
CA PHE A 22 -35.10 29.59 -52.44
C PHE A 22 -34.49 30.48 -51.38
N ALA A 23 -34.37 29.99 -50.12
CA ALA A 23 -33.51 30.55 -49.13
C ALA A 23 -32.33 29.61 -48.94
N ASN A 24 -31.13 30.11 -49.13
CA ASN A 24 -29.87 29.42 -48.92
C ASN A 24 -29.84 28.84 -47.51
N ALA A 25 -29.87 27.53 -47.40
CA ALA A 25 -29.49 26.81 -46.20
C ALA A 25 -27.96 26.81 -46.12
N GLU A 26 -27.40 27.75 -45.39
CA GLU A 26 -26.03 27.70 -44.91
C GLU A 26 -25.88 26.41 -44.11
N ASN A 27 -24.92 25.57 -44.49
CA ASN A 27 -24.50 24.39 -43.78
C ASN A 27 -23.98 24.77 -42.38
N ILE A 28 -24.85 24.80 -41.40
CA ILE A 28 -24.45 24.83 -39.99
C ILE A 28 -23.87 23.45 -39.70
N LYS A 29 -22.55 23.33 -39.75
CA LYS A 29 -21.85 22.17 -39.18
C LYS A 29 -22.25 22.09 -37.69
N PRO A 30 -22.68 20.90 -37.18
CA PRO A 30 -22.91 20.76 -35.74
C PRO A 30 -21.61 21.07 -35.04
N ALA A 31 -21.69 21.95 -34.04
CA ALA A 31 -20.57 22.24 -33.16
C ALA A 31 -20.08 20.91 -32.57
N GLN A 32 -18.81 20.56 -32.81
CA GLN A 32 -18.17 19.47 -32.15
C GLN A 32 -18.28 19.75 -30.64
N GLU A 33 -19.08 18.96 -29.93
CA GLU A 33 -19.01 18.89 -28.49
C GLU A 33 -17.54 18.58 -28.14
N LYS A 34 -16.85 19.55 -27.58
CA LYS A 34 -15.55 19.31 -26.94
C LYS A 34 -15.82 18.26 -25.87
N SER A 35 -15.35 17.03 -26.11
CA SER A 35 -15.28 16.02 -25.05
C SER A 35 -14.55 16.68 -23.88
N VAL A 36 -15.24 16.88 -22.76
CA VAL A 36 -14.60 17.28 -21.52
C VAL A 36 -13.69 16.10 -21.17
N GLU A 37 -12.40 16.29 -21.38
CA GLU A 37 -11.38 15.32 -21.01
C GLU A 37 -11.56 15.08 -19.50
N LYS A 38 -11.95 13.85 -19.12
CA LYS A 38 -12.07 13.47 -17.70
C LYS A 38 -10.68 13.62 -17.10
N VAL A 39 -10.48 14.64 -16.29
CA VAL A 39 -9.22 14.84 -15.57
C VAL A 39 -9.03 13.67 -14.62
N ASP A 40 -7.90 12.98 -14.71
CA ASP A 40 -7.52 11.91 -13.78
C ASP A 40 -7.29 12.54 -12.40
N PRO A 41 -8.07 12.18 -11.36
CA PRO A 41 -7.94 12.76 -10.03
C PRO A 41 -6.56 12.50 -9.42
N VAL A 42 -5.87 11.43 -9.79
CA VAL A 42 -4.50 11.14 -9.35
C VAL A 42 -3.54 12.21 -9.87
N GLU A 43 -3.61 12.50 -11.20
CA GLU A 43 -2.75 13.49 -11.84
C GLU A 43 -3.07 14.93 -11.38
N GLU A 44 -4.33 15.23 -11.08
CA GLU A 44 -4.73 16.54 -10.54
C GLU A 44 -4.10 16.77 -9.16
N ILE A 45 -4.23 15.81 -8.26
CA ILE A 45 -3.63 15.88 -6.92
C ILE A 45 -2.11 15.98 -7.03
N LEU A 46 -1.48 15.09 -7.81
CA LEU A 46 -0.03 15.06 -7.99
C LEU A 46 0.53 16.41 -8.46
N LYS A 47 -0.09 17.01 -9.48
CA LYS A 47 0.32 18.32 -10.01
C LYS A 47 0.13 19.46 -9.03
N SER A 48 -0.77 19.32 -8.06
CA SER A 48 -1.04 20.34 -7.04
C SER A 48 -0.10 20.30 -5.85
N MET A 49 0.82 19.31 -5.79
CA MET A 49 1.76 19.10 -4.69
C MET A 49 3.12 19.70 -5.00
N THR A 50 3.70 20.37 -4.01
CA THR A 50 5.13 20.76 -4.03
C THR A 50 6.03 19.53 -3.89
N LEU A 51 7.31 19.67 -4.25
CA LEU A 51 8.29 18.60 -4.06
C LEU A 51 8.39 18.17 -2.58
N ALA A 52 8.35 19.13 -1.66
CA ALA A 52 8.37 18.87 -0.22
C ALA A 52 7.16 18.01 0.24
N GLU A 53 5.95 18.33 -0.21
CA GLU A 53 4.75 17.54 0.06
C GLU A 53 4.85 16.14 -0.55
N LYS A 54 5.37 16.01 -1.77
CA LYS A 54 5.58 14.73 -2.44
C LYS A 54 6.52 13.83 -1.64
N VAL A 55 7.68 14.36 -1.21
CA VAL A 55 8.64 13.63 -0.37
C VAL A 55 8.01 13.24 0.97
N GLY A 56 7.22 14.12 1.57
CA GLY A 56 6.47 13.80 2.79
C GLY A 56 5.52 12.62 2.62
N GLN A 57 4.80 12.54 1.49
CA GLN A 57 3.93 11.40 1.20
C GLN A 57 4.69 10.06 1.08
N MET A 58 5.98 10.12 0.79
CA MET A 58 6.86 8.94 0.70
C MET A 58 7.43 8.50 2.07
N MET A 59 6.88 9.00 3.17
CA MET A 59 7.32 8.67 4.53
C MET A 59 6.15 8.14 5.35
N ILE A 60 6.35 7.02 6.06
CA ILE A 60 5.54 6.58 7.20
C ILE A 60 6.45 6.61 8.43
N VAL A 61 5.99 7.27 9.49
CA VAL A 61 6.83 7.52 10.67
C VAL A 61 6.13 7.13 11.96
N GLY A 62 6.90 6.82 13.00
CA GLY A 62 6.37 6.61 14.34
C GLY A 62 6.25 7.92 15.13
N VAL A 63 5.37 7.92 16.12
CA VAL A 63 5.15 9.04 17.03
C VAL A 63 5.27 8.61 18.48
N HIS A 64 5.39 9.57 19.41
CA HIS A 64 5.46 9.32 20.84
C HIS A 64 4.27 9.97 21.55
N GLY A 65 3.63 9.19 22.45
CA GLY A 65 2.49 9.63 23.25
C GLY A 65 1.16 9.07 22.76
N THR A 66 0.14 9.25 23.59
CA THR A 66 -1.22 8.70 23.42
C THR A 66 -2.24 9.75 23.01
N GLU A 67 -1.82 11.01 22.94
CA GLU A 67 -2.61 12.14 22.46
C GLU A 67 -1.74 13.11 21.67
N ILE A 68 -2.37 14.02 20.90
CA ILE A 68 -1.65 15.03 20.11
C ILE A 68 -0.79 15.91 21.02
N ASN A 69 0.48 16.00 20.69
CA ASN A 69 1.47 16.88 21.33
C ASN A 69 2.12 17.82 20.31
N ASP A 70 3.02 18.69 20.80
CA ASP A 70 3.62 19.72 19.94
C ASP A 70 4.62 19.12 18.94
N ASP A 71 5.29 18.02 19.27
CA ASP A 71 6.17 17.31 18.32
C ASP A 71 5.37 16.73 17.15
N MET A 72 4.24 16.06 17.42
CA MET A 72 3.35 15.54 16.36
C MET A 72 2.83 16.66 15.46
N LYS A 73 2.40 17.80 16.07
CA LYS A 73 1.97 18.97 15.28
C LYS A 73 3.09 19.50 14.40
N PHE A 74 4.30 19.60 14.97
CA PHE A 74 5.45 20.09 14.23
C PHE A 74 5.79 19.21 13.04
N ILE A 75 6.00 17.91 13.24
CA ILE A 75 6.42 16.99 12.16
C ILE A 75 5.37 16.89 11.04
N LEU A 76 4.08 16.86 11.38
CA LEU A 76 3.00 16.76 10.41
C LEU A 76 2.85 18.05 9.56
N ASN A 77 3.00 19.22 10.18
CA ASN A 77 2.90 20.49 9.47
C ASN A 77 4.17 20.84 8.69
N GLN A 78 5.35 20.42 9.20
CA GLN A 78 6.64 20.75 8.60
C GLN A 78 7.00 19.82 7.44
N TYR A 79 6.79 18.51 7.62
CA TYR A 79 7.28 17.50 6.68
C TYR A 79 6.18 16.84 5.86
N HIS A 80 4.90 17.07 6.19
CA HIS A 80 3.75 16.54 5.45
C HIS A 80 3.77 15.00 5.29
N TYR A 81 4.23 14.28 6.33
CA TYR A 81 4.35 12.83 6.28
C TYR A 81 3.06 12.14 5.81
N GLY A 82 3.21 11.14 4.96
CA GLY A 82 2.11 10.40 4.35
C GLY A 82 1.40 9.42 5.27
N GLY A 83 2.02 9.03 6.38
CA GLY A 83 1.41 8.10 7.33
C GLY A 83 2.11 8.03 8.66
N ILE A 84 1.40 7.42 9.62
CA ILE A 84 1.87 7.16 10.98
C ILE A 84 1.75 5.68 11.29
N ILE A 85 2.80 5.08 11.86
CA ILE A 85 2.75 3.75 12.46
C ILE A 85 2.57 3.86 13.98
N PHE A 86 1.61 3.11 14.52
CA PHE A 86 1.37 3.01 15.96
C PHE A 86 2.07 1.78 16.57
N PHE A 87 2.56 1.98 17.79
CA PHE A 87 3.11 0.95 18.67
C PHE A 87 2.40 0.98 20.02
N ASP A 88 2.71 0.02 20.89
CA ASP A 88 2.12 -0.06 22.24
C ASP A 88 2.23 1.25 23.04
N ARG A 89 3.30 2.05 22.79
CA ARG A 89 3.50 3.38 23.41
C ARG A 89 2.44 4.43 23.03
N ASN A 90 1.63 4.14 22.01
CA ASN A 90 0.57 5.03 21.54
C ASN A 90 -0.84 4.57 21.96
N MET A 91 -0.95 3.49 22.74
CA MET A 91 -2.22 2.78 22.92
C MET A 91 -2.55 2.56 24.40
N GLU A 92 -3.71 3.05 24.83
CA GLU A 92 -4.28 2.81 26.16
C GLU A 92 -5.60 2.02 26.06
N ASN A 93 -6.51 2.44 25.18
CA ASN A 93 -7.80 1.79 24.93
C ASN A 93 -8.35 2.20 23.55
N LYS A 94 -9.38 1.49 23.08
CA LYS A 94 -9.98 1.73 21.74
C LYS A 94 -10.38 3.17 21.48
N ALA A 95 -11.03 3.80 22.46
CA ALA A 95 -11.55 5.16 22.30
C ALA A 95 -10.41 6.19 22.18
N GLN A 96 -9.34 6.00 22.97
CA GLN A 96 -8.16 6.84 22.90
C GLN A 96 -7.42 6.69 21.58
N VAL A 97 -7.17 5.45 21.11
CA VAL A 97 -6.48 5.20 19.83
C VAL A 97 -7.28 5.76 18.66
N LYS A 98 -8.60 5.53 18.65
CA LYS A 98 -9.47 6.12 17.62
C LYS A 98 -9.40 7.64 17.62
N LYS A 99 -9.44 8.27 18.80
CA LYS A 99 -9.32 9.72 18.91
C LYS A 99 -7.97 10.20 18.41
N LEU A 100 -6.87 9.54 18.75
CA LEU A 100 -5.53 9.90 18.30
C LEU A 100 -5.44 9.83 16.77
N ALA A 101 -5.96 8.76 16.15
CA ALA A 101 -5.98 8.58 14.70
C ALA A 101 -6.77 9.69 13.99
N ASP A 102 -7.93 10.07 14.52
CA ASP A 102 -8.76 11.15 13.99
C ASP A 102 -8.06 12.51 14.13
N ASP A 103 -7.53 12.81 15.33
CA ASP A 103 -6.83 14.05 15.62
C ASP A 103 -5.58 14.23 14.75
N LEU A 104 -4.82 13.14 14.47
CA LEU A 104 -3.66 13.18 13.56
C LEU A 104 -4.06 13.62 12.15
N ASN A 105 -5.16 13.09 11.61
CA ASN A 105 -5.67 13.53 10.31
C ASN A 105 -6.12 15.00 10.31
N VAL A 106 -6.72 15.46 11.40
CA VAL A 106 -7.12 16.88 11.55
C VAL A 106 -5.90 17.78 11.61
N VAL A 107 -4.88 17.39 12.39
CA VAL A 107 -3.63 18.18 12.53
C VAL A 107 -2.82 18.21 11.24
N ALA A 108 -2.72 17.07 10.56
CA ALA A 108 -2.01 16.98 9.28
C ALA A 108 -2.63 17.89 8.21
N ASN A 109 -3.96 18.08 8.24
CA ASN A 109 -4.72 18.95 7.33
C ASN A 109 -4.28 18.83 5.86
N GLN A 110 -4.03 17.59 5.41
CA GLN A 110 -3.53 17.30 4.07
C GLN A 110 -4.68 17.01 3.09
N LYS A 111 -4.40 17.10 1.79
CA LYS A 111 -5.36 16.77 0.71
C LYS A 111 -5.76 15.29 0.72
N LEU A 112 -4.87 14.43 1.20
CA LEU A 112 -5.04 12.99 1.32
C LEU A 112 -5.06 12.57 2.79
N PRO A 113 -5.84 11.57 3.17
CA PRO A 113 -5.80 11.02 4.51
C PRO A 113 -4.43 10.41 4.81
N LEU A 114 -4.06 10.35 6.09
CA LEU A 114 -2.88 9.63 6.52
C LEU A 114 -3.10 8.11 6.36
N PHE A 115 -2.07 7.37 6.01
CA PHE A 115 -1.99 5.98 6.41
C PHE A 115 -1.82 5.93 7.93
N ILE A 116 -2.73 5.26 8.61
CA ILE A 116 -2.59 4.93 10.03
C ILE A 116 -2.36 3.43 10.09
N ALA A 117 -1.14 3.05 10.42
CA ALA A 117 -0.66 1.68 10.33
C ALA A 117 -0.26 1.09 11.68
N LEU A 118 -0.20 -0.22 11.77
CA LEU A 118 0.41 -0.98 12.85
C LEU A 118 0.72 -2.40 12.40
N ASP A 119 1.36 -3.20 13.28
CA ASP A 119 1.58 -4.63 13.11
C ASP A 119 0.55 -5.40 13.92
N GLU A 120 -0.45 -5.98 13.28
CA GLU A 120 -1.43 -6.90 13.88
C GLU A 120 -1.39 -8.22 13.11
N GLU A 121 -0.38 -9.06 13.43
CA GLU A 121 -0.15 -10.35 12.77
C GLU A 121 -0.95 -11.49 13.41
N GLY A 122 -1.40 -11.26 14.64
CA GLY A 122 -1.94 -12.29 15.53
C GLY A 122 -0.88 -12.92 16.43
N GLY A 123 -1.31 -13.78 17.36
CA GLY A 123 -0.43 -14.44 18.30
C GLY A 123 0.40 -13.48 19.16
N ARG A 124 1.72 -13.59 19.06
CA ARG A 124 2.63 -12.74 19.84
C ARG A 124 2.72 -11.30 19.32
N VAL A 125 2.52 -11.07 18.04
CA VAL A 125 2.55 -9.74 17.41
C VAL A 125 1.11 -9.26 17.24
N ALA A 126 0.55 -8.78 18.34
CA ALA A 126 -0.78 -8.20 18.40
C ALA A 126 -0.76 -7.03 19.37
N ARG A 127 -1.45 -5.96 19.00
CA ARG A 127 -1.62 -4.76 19.80
C ARG A 127 -2.94 -4.82 20.55
N MET A 128 -3.09 -4.01 21.59
CA MET A 128 -4.36 -3.85 22.32
C MET A 128 -5.04 -5.16 22.75
N LYS A 129 -4.26 -6.13 23.20
CA LYS A 129 -4.73 -7.50 23.55
C LYS A 129 -5.86 -7.56 24.57
N HIS A 130 -6.08 -6.47 25.32
CA HIS A 130 -7.14 -6.37 26.32
C HIS A 130 -8.46 -5.87 25.75
N ASP A 131 -8.40 -5.14 24.62
CA ASP A 131 -9.55 -4.44 24.05
C ASP A 131 -10.01 -5.01 22.68
N LEU A 132 -9.09 -5.61 21.92
CA LEU A 132 -9.38 -6.23 20.62
C LEU A 132 -9.32 -7.74 20.74
N GLN A 133 -10.08 -8.42 19.91
CA GLN A 133 -9.98 -9.86 19.77
C GLN A 133 -8.66 -10.19 19.07
N VAL A 134 -7.75 -10.82 19.82
CA VAL A 134 -6.47 -11.31 19.25
C VAL A 134 -6.73 -12.55 18.41
N MET A 135 -6.27 -12.52 17.16
CA MET A 135 -6.33 -13.68 16.29
C MET A 135 -5.21 -14.68 16.66
N PRO A 136 -5.40 -15.97 16.39
CA PRO A 136 -4.31 -16.97 16.48
C PRO A 136 -3.09 -16.50 15.69
N SER A 137 -1.90 -17.01 16.08
CA SER A 137 -0.70 -16.83 15.28
C SER A 137 -0.88 -17.43 13.88
N GLN A 138 -0.08 -16.95 12.91
CA GLN A 138 -0.12 -17.56 11.57
C GLN A 138 0.24 -19.04 11.60
N GLN A 139 1.15 -19.46 12.50
CA GLN A 139 1.51 -20.86 12.66
C GLN A 139 0.34 -21.72 13.18
N GLU A 140 -0.36 -21.24 14.21
CA GLU A 140 -1.57 -21.94 14.71
C GLU A 140 -2.64 -22.02 13.62
N THR A 141 -2.80 -20.95 12.85
CA THR A 141 -3.72 -20.91 11.71
C THR A 141 -3.30 -21.91 10.63
N GLY A 142 -2.01 -21.99 10.29
CA GLY A 142 -1.47 -22.95 9.32
C GLY A 142 -1.64 -24.41 9.78
N PHE A 143 -1.43 -24.70 11.06
CA PHE A 143 -1.64 -26.04 11.64
C PHE A 143 -3.10 -26.50 11.62
N SER A 144 -4.05 -25.59 11.46
CA SER A 144 -5.46 -25.98 11.32
C SER A 144 -5.74 -26.79 10.04
N GLY A 145 -4.91 -26.65 9.01
CA GLY A 145 -5.12 -27.24 7.69
C GLY A 145 -6.32 -26.66 6.93
N ASP A 146 -6.92 -25.56 7.42
CA ASP A 146 -8.09 -24.91 6.80
C ASP A 146 -7.77 -23.46 6.47
N ALA A 147 -7.48 -23.17 5.21
CA ALA A 147 -7.14 -21.82 4.74
C ALA A 147 -8.28 -20.80 4.92
N MET A 148 -9.54 -21.25 5.08
CA MET A 148 -10.64 -20.33 5.41
C MET A 148 -10.45 -19.68 6.79
N GLN A 149 -9.70 -20.27 7.69
CA GLN A 149 -9.36 -19.62 8.96
C GLN A 149 -8.48 -18.39 8.74
N ALA A 150 -7.51 -18.45 7.80
CA ALA A 150 -6.70 -17.28 7.45
C ALA A 150 -7.57 -16.14 6.86
N TYR A 151 -8.53 -16.48 5.99
CA TYR A 151 -9.52 -15.51 5.50
C TYR A 151 -10.31 -14.87 6.64
N ASN A 152 -10.89 -15.68 7.53
CA ASN A 152 -11.72 -15.19 8.64
C ASN A 152 -10.90 -14.34 9.63
N ASN A 153 -9.68 -14.77 9.96
CA ASN A 153 -8.78 -14.04 10.85
C ASN A 153 -8.44 -12.66 10.25
N ALA A 154 -8.06 -12.59 8.98
CA ALA A 154 -7.76 -11.35 8.29
C ALA A 154 -8.98 -10.41 8.23
N LYS A 155 -10.15 -10.95 7.93
CA LYS A 155 -11.42 -10.21 7.92
C LYS A 155 -11.74 -9.60 9.29
N ILE A 156 -11.66 -10.40 10.37
CA ILE A 156 -11.93 -9.92 11.73
C ILE A 156 -10.87 -8.89 12.15
N THR A 157 -9.60 -9.11 11.82
CA THR A 157 -8.52 -8.15 12.06
C THR A 157 -8.83 -6.81 11.39
N ALA A 158 -9.20 -6.81 10.11
CA ALA A 158 -9.57 -5.59 9.39
C ALA A 158 -10.73 -4.84 10.06
N GLN A 159 -11.77 -5.56 10.48
CA GLN A 159 -12.92 -4.99 11.21
C GLN A 159 -12.51 -4.39 12.55
N ASN A 160 -11.66 -5.08 13.31
CA ASN A 160 -11.15 -4.60 14.59
C ASN A 160 -10.31 -3.33 14.43
N LEU A 161 -9.38 -3.32 13.49
CA LEU A 161 -8.48 -2.19 13.23
C LEU A 161 -9.24 -0.95 12.77
N ARG A 162 -10.25 -1.12 11.92
CA ARG A 162 -11.11 0.00 11.49
C ARG A 162 -11.82 0.68 12.66
N GLN A 163 -12.23 -0.08 13.68
CA GLN A 163 -12.89 0.49 14.87
C GLN A 163 -12.01 1.48 15.64
N ILE A 164 -10.69 1.34 15.52
CA ILE A 164 -9.70 2.21 16.19
C ILE A 164 -9.05 3.23 15.24
N GLY A 165 -9.61 3.40 14.03
CA GLY A 165 -9.13 4.40 13.07
C GLY A 165 -7.89 3.98 12.28
N VAL A 166 -7.42 2.75 12.42
CA VAL A 166 -6.34 2.17 11.61
C VAL A 166 -6.89 1.78 10.24
N ASN A 167 -6.14 2.03 9.18
CA ASN A 167 -6.53 1.79 7.80
C ASN A 167 -5.50 0.96 7.00
N LEU A 168 -4.37 0.61 7.61
CA LEU A 168 -3.31 -0.21 7.01
C LEU A 168 -2.75 -1.17 8.06
N ASN A 169 -2.69 -2.46 7.74
CA ASN A 169 -2.02 -3.45 8.58
C ASN A 169 -0.73 -3.94 7.93
N PHE A 170 0.39 -3.90 8.66
CA PHE A 170 1.64 -4.53 8.23
C PHE A 170 1.62 -6.04 8.51
N ALA A 171 0.69 -6.72 7.89
CA ALA A 171 0.44 -8.16 7.84
C ALA A 171 -0.39 -8.44 6.57
N PRO A 172 -0.45 -9.70 6.09
CA PRO A 172 0.12 -10.93 6.66
C PRO A 172 1.61 -11.11 6.35
N VAL A 173 2.25 -11.97 7.16
CA VAL A 173 3.64 -12.41 6.92
C VAL A 173 3.64 -13.49 5.84
N ALA A 174 4.40 -13.26 4.78
CA ALA A 174 4.52 -14.13 3.62
C ALA A 174 5.75 -15.07 3.69
N ASP A 175 6.54 -14.95 4.75
CA ASP A 175 7.79 -15.71 4.92
C ASP A 175 7.50 -17.20 5.13
N VAL A 176 8.32 -18.04 4.50
CA VAL A 176 8.29 -19.50 4.64
C VAL A 176 9.29 -19.92 5.72
N GLY A 177 8.84 -20.46 6.85
CA GLY A 177 9.76 -20.74 7.95
C GLY A 177 9.12 -21.37 9.20
N HIS A 178 9.93 -21.49 10.24
CA HIS A 178 9.57 -22.18 11.49
C HIS A 178 9.04 -21.29 12.61
N ASP A 179 9.11 -19.97 12.48
CA ASP A 179 8.65 -19.05 13.53
C ASP A 179 7.12 -19.04 13.64
N THR A 180 6.59 -18.69 14.82
CA THR A 180 5.14 -18.57 15.07
C THR A 180 4.46 -17.50 14.19
N ARG A 181 5.24 -16.59 13.58
CA ARG A 181 4.77 -15.60 12.62
C ARG A 181 4.51 -16.17 11.22
N HIS A 182 4.99 -17.37 10.90
CA HIS A 182 4.88 -18.00 9.58
C HIS A 182 3.74 -19.03 9.56
N PHE A 183 3.00 -19.12 8.45
CA PHE A 183 1.95 -20.14 8.31
C PHE A 183 2.51 -21.56 8.32
N SER A 184 3.67 -21.79 7.66
CA SER A 184 4.27 -23.11 7.53
C SER A 184 5.74 -23.00 7.07
N THR A 185 6.42 -24.16 7.09
CA THR A 185 7.68 -24.39 6.37
C THR A 185 7.46 -24.89 4.96
N ASP A 186 6.22 -25.23 4.60
CA ASP A 186 5.85 -25.66 3.24
C ASP A 186 5.38 -24.44 2.43
N PRO A 187 6.09 -24.08 1.34
CA PRO A 187 5.75 -22.94 0.51
C PRO A 187 4.35 -23.01 -0.11
N GLN A 188 3.83 -24.22 -0.35
CA GLN A 188 2.49 -24.39 -0.91
C GLN A 188 1.42 -24.05 0.12
N ILE A 189 1.60 -24.48 1.37
CA ILE A 189 0.72 -24.11 2.48
C ILE A 189 0.77 -22.60 2.73
N VAL A 190 1.98 -22.02 2.81
CA VAL A 190 2.12 -20.56 2.97
C VAL A 190 1.40 -19.81 1.86
N THR A 191 1.57 -20.24 0.60
CA THR A 191 0.93 -19.62 -0.57
C THR A 191 -0.60 -19.67 -0.49
N GLU A 192 -1.17 -20.82 -0.12
CA GLU A 192 -2.62 -21.01 0.02
C GLU A 192 -3.21 -20.13 1.13
N PHE A 193 -2.60 -20.17 2.32
CA PHE A 193 -3.07 -19.43 3.48
C PHE A 193 -2.89 -17.92 3.30
N LEU A 194 -1.78 -17.49 2.69
CA LEU A 194 -1.53 -16.09 2.37
C LEU A 194 -2.57 -15.54 1.39
N SER A 195 -2.86 -16.29 0.31
CA SER A 195 -3.91 -15.90 -0.66
C SER A 195 -5.28 -15.81 -0.01
N SER A 196 -5.59 -16.71 0.93
CA SER A 196 -6.83 -16.65 1.71
C SER A 196 -6.88 -15.43 2.63
N ALA A 197 -5.80 -15.11 3.33
CA ALA A 197 -5.71 -13.93 4.18
C ALA A 197 -5.87 -12.62 3.36
N ALA A 198 -5.21 -12.53 2.20
CA ALA A 198 -5.35 -11.39 1.29
C ALA A 198 -6.83 -11.15 0.93
N LYS A 199 -7.55 -12.19 0.51
CA LYS A 199 -9.00 -12.12 0.23
C LYS A 199 -9.82 -11.70 1.45
N GLY A 200 -9.41 -12.07 2.65
CA GLY A 200 -10.03 -11.63 3.89
C GLY A 200 -9.96 -10.12 4.08
N TYR A 201 -8.79 -9.51 3.90
CA TYR A 201 -8.60 -8.04 3.94
C TYR A 201 -9.37 -7.35 2.81
N GLU A 202 -9.31 -7.88 1.58
CA GLU A 202 -10.01 -7.32 0.42
C GLU A 202 -11.53 -7.34 0.60
N SER A 203 -12.10 -8.37 1.22
CA SER A 203 -13.54 -8.45 1.50
C SER A 203 -14.06 -7.32 2.39
N GLU A 204 -13.15 -6.70 3.16
CA GLU A 204 -13.43 -5.55 4.01
C GLU A 204 -12.96 -4.22 3.38
N ASN A 205 -12.42 -4.20 2.17
CA ASN A 205 -11.75 -3.03 1.57
C ASN A 205 -10.74 -2.42 2.56
N PHE A 206 -9.86 -3.24 3.12
CA PHE A 206 -8.88 -2.84 4.12
C PHE A 206 -7.46 -3.05 3.59
N PHE A 207 -6.59 -2.05 3.75
CA PHE A 207 -5.23 -2.13 3.25
C PHE A 207 -4.37 -3.05 4.11
N TYR A 208 -3.58 -3.86 3.44
CA TYR A 208 -2.65 -4.80 4.05
C TYR A 208 -1.27 -4.74 3.40
N CYS A 209 -0.29 -5.36 4.03
CA CYS A 209 1.09 -5.35 3.53
C CYS A 209 1.71 -6.74 3.64
N LEU A 210 2.12 -7.30 2.50
CA LEU A 210 2.86 -8.55 2.47
C LEU A 210 4.30 -8.32 2.92
N LYS A 211 4.82 -9.13 3.84
CA LYS A 211 6.17 -8.97 4.40
C LYS A 211 6.84 -10.32 4.72
N HIS A 212 8.12 -10.37 4.61
CA HIS A 212 9.13 -9.36 4.26
C HIS A 212 9.80 -9.79 2.94
N PHE A 213 9.54 -9.08 1.87
CA PHE A 213 10.06 -9.42 0.55
C PHE A 213 11.59 -9.38 0.50
N PRO A 214 12.27 -10.35 -0.15
CA PRO A 214 11.74 -11.49 -0.91
C PRO A 214 11.47 -12.77 -0.10
N GLY A 215 11.53 -12.75 1.26
CA GLY A 215 11.25 -13.85 2.17
C GLY A 215 12.38 -14.05 3.18
N ILE A 216 12.13 -13.80 4.48
CA ILE A 216 13.18 -13.86 5.52
C ILE A 216 13.10 -15.11 6.40
N GLY A 217 12.18 -16.05 6.11
CA GLY A 217 11.87 -17.17 7.01
C GLY A 217 13.02 -18.16 7.24
N LYS A 218 14.02 -18.17 6.39
CA LYS A 218 15.24 -18.99 6.51
C LYS A 218 16.38 -18.27 7.25
N SER A 219 16.17 -17.02 7.68
CA SER A 219 17.19 -16.28 8.42
C SER A 219 17.59 -16.99 9.71
N LYS A 220 18.89 -17.15 9.93
CA LYS A 220 19.47 -17.72 11.15
C LYS A 220 19.70 -16.68 12.25
N ILE A 221 19.68 -15.40 11.87
CA ILE A 221 19.92 -14.26 12.76
C ILE A 221 18.67 -13.37 12.70
N ASP A 222 18.24 -12.88 13.85
CA ASP A 222 17.16 -11.90 13.93
C ASP A 222 17.58 -10.59 13.24
N PRO A 223 16.90 -10.14 12.18
CA PRO A 223 17.25 -8.91 11.45
C PRO A 223 17.25 -7.63 12.31
N HIS A 224 16.58 -7.67 13.47
CA HIS A 224 16.64 -6.56 14.43
C HIS A 224 18.02 -6.42 15.10
N LYS A 225 18.84 -7.45 15.04
CA LYS A 225 20.16 -7.47 15.73
C LYS A 225 21.33 -7.27 14.79
N ASP A 226 21.29 -7.90 13.62
CA ASP A 226 22.42 -7.92 12.69
C ASP A 226 21.98 -8.31 11.27
N ILE A 227 22.89 -8.10 10.29
CA ILE A 227 22.69 -8.54 8.91
C ILE A 227 22.76 -10.06 8.85
N SER A 228 21.77 -10.67 8.24
CA SER A 228 21.77 -12.07 7.88
C SER A 228 21.79 -12.24 6.36
N GLU A 229 22.41 -13.31 5.90
CA GLU A 229 22.52 -13.62 4.48
C GLU A 229 21.72 -14.90 4.16
N ILE A 230 21.00 -14.87 3.05
CA ILE A 230 20.37 -16.01 2.41
C ILE A 230 21.26 -16.43 1.25
N THR A 231 21.74 -17.67 1.29
CA THR A 231 22.73 -18.19 0.33
C THR A 231 22.13 -19.20 -0.65
N ASP A 232 20.80 -19.40 -0.59
CA ASP A 232 20.08 -20.28 -1.50
C ASP A 232 20.23 -19.79 -2.95
N ASP A 233 20.24 -20.72 -3.91
CA ASP A 233 20.22 -20.38 -5.33
C ASP A 233 18.88 -19.83 -5.78
N ILE A 234 18.87 -19.24 -6.98
CA ILE A 234 17.67 -18.60 -7.53
C ILE A 234 16.53 -19.62 -7.75
N GLU A 235 16.85 -20.83 -8.14
CA GLU A 235 15.88 -21.90 -8.39
C GLU A 235 15.15 -22.28 -7.10
N THR A 236 15.88 -22.41 -6.00
CA THR A 236 15.33 -22.66 -4.66
C THR A 236 14.48 -21.49 -4.19
N LEU A 237 15.01 -20.27 -4.26
CA LEU A 237 14.27 -19.06 -3.88
C LEU A 237 12.98 -18.89 -4.68
N ASP A 238 13.00 -19.22 -5.98
CA ASP A 238 11.85 -19.05 -6.87
C ASP A 238 10.66 -19.93 -6.52
N VAL A 239 10.92 -21.15 -6.06
CA VAL A 239 9.86 -22.13 -5.71
C VAL A 239 9.47 -22.06 -4.22
N GLU A 240 10.32 -21.54 -3.36
CA GLU A 240 10.08 -21.49 -1.93
C GLU A 240 9.69 -20.08 -1.47
N ASP A 241 10.65 -19.15 -1.43
CA ASP A 241 10.46 -17.84 -0.80
C ASP A 241 9.63 -16.87 -1.66
N PHE A 242 9.78 -16.93 -3.01
CA PHE A 242 9.08 -16.03 -3.92
C PHE A 242 7.66 -16.49 -4.26
N ALA A 243 7.36 -17.78 -4.14
CA ALA A 243 6.07 -18.36 -4.56
C ALA A 243 4.86 -17.68 -3.89
N PRO A 244 4.86 -17.42 -2.55
CA PRO A 244 3.74 -16.76 -1.89
C PRO A 244 3.50 -15.33 -2.44
N PHE A 245 4.56 -14.55 -2.62
CA PHE A 245 4.45 -13.18 -3.16
C PHE A 245 3.95 -13.19 -4.60
N LYS A 246 4.53 -14.02 -5.49
CA LYS A 246 4.12 -14.14 -6.89
C LYS A 246 2.63 -14.44 -7.02
N LYS A 247 2.12 -15.36 -6.18
CA LYS A 247 0.72 -15.75 -6.21
C LYS A 247 -0.21 -14.60 -5.88
N VAL A 248 0.01 -13.92 -4.75
CA VAL A 248 -0.85 -12.81 -4.34
C VAL A 248 -0.76 -11.65 -5.32
N ILE A 249 0.45 -11.29 -5.79
CA ILE A 249 0.65 -10.21 -6.78
C ILE A 249 -0.11 -10.48 -8.09
N SER A 250 -0.13 -11.75 -8.55
CA SER A 250 -0.78 -12.10 -9.81
C SER A 250 -2.30 -12.22 -9.73
N GLU A 251 -2.87 -12.41 -8.52
CA GLU A 251 -4.31 -12.67 -8.36
C GLU A 251 -5.11 -11.48 -7.85
N ASN A 252 -4.44 -10.44 -7.32
CA ASN A 252 -5.12 -9.34 -6.63
C ASN A 252 -4.84 -7.97 -7.27
N ASP A 253 -5.70 -6.99 -7.01
CA ASP A 253 -5.45 -5.60 -7.43
C ASP A 253 -4.29 -5.01 -6.62
N ASN A 254 -3.15 -4.82 -7.27
CA ASN A 254 -1.93 -4.31 -6.65
C ASN A 254 -2.09 -2.90 -6.05
N SER A 255 -3.19 -2.21 -6.31
CA SER A 255 -3.45 -0.91 -5.70
C SER A 255 -4.11 -0.98 -4.31
N THR A 256 -4.43 -2.18 -3.82
CA THR A 256 -5.11 -2.40 -2.52
C THR A 256 -4.17 -2.88 -1.42
N PHE A 257 -2.93 -3.22 -1.75
CA PHE A 257 -1.95 -3.69 -0.77
C PHE A 257 -0.53 -3.18 -1.05
N MET A 258 0.31 -3.27 -0.03
CA MET A 258 1.73 -2.95 -0.10
C MET A 258 2.58 -4.21 -0.06
N VAL A 259 3.83 -4.08 -0.51
CA VAL A 259 4.89 -5.06 -0.27
C VAL A 259 6.00 -4.40 0.54
N MET A 260 6.34 -4.99 1.69
CA MET A 260 7.41 -4.51 2.57
C MET A 260 8.70 -5.26 2.28
N LEU A 261 9.77 -4.51 2.10
CA LEU A 261 11.12 -5.02 1.83
C LEU A 261 11.84 -5.36 3.13
N GLY A 262 12.33 -6.58 3.26
CA GLY A 262 13.21 -6.97 4.36
C GLY A 262 14.65 -6.44 4.18
N HIS A 263 15.47 -6.55 5.25
CA HIS A 263 16.85 -6.04 5.27
C HIS A 263 17.90 -7.16 5.16
N LEU A 264 17.56 -8.31 4.62
CA LEU A 264 18.50 -9.39 4.42
C LEU A 264 19.24 -9.28 3.07
N LYS A 265 20.45 -9.82 3.01
CA LYS A 265 21.18 -10.05 1.76
C LYS A 265 20.79 -11.38 1.13
N TYR A 266 20.69 -11.41 -0.18
CA TYR A 266 20.45 -12.60 -0.98
C TYR A 266 21.59 -12.74 -1.98
N THR A 267 22.59 -13.54 -1.64
CA THR A 267 23.85 -13.59 -2.39
C THR A 267 23.70 -14.01 -3.86
N ALA A 268 22.65 -14.79 -4.16
CA ALA A 268 22.30 -15.17 -5.54
C ALA A 268 21.64 -14.03 -6.35
N LEU A 269 21.19 -12.94 -5.71
CA LEU A 269 20.53 -11.80 -6.37
C LEU A 269 21.39 -10.54 -6.33
N ASP A 270 21.88 -10.19 -5.13
CA ASP A 270 22.75 -9.04 -4.87
C ASP A 270 23.61 -9.35 -3.64
N ASN A 271 24.92 -9.52 -3.84
CA ASN A 271 25.83 -9.86 -2.74
C ASN A 271 26.41 -8.62 -2.03
N GLU A 272 26.07 -7.42 -2.49
CA GLU A 272 26.55 -6.16 -1.92
C GLU A 272 25.50 -5.49 -1.04
N ASN A 273 24.24 -5.49 -1.49
CA ASN A 273 23.17 -4.75 -0.87
C ASN A 273 22.11 -5.66 -0.26
N PRO A 274 21.54 -5.30 0.91
CA PRO A 274 20.34 -5.94 1.40
C PRO A 274 19.14 -5.61 0.51
N ALA A 275 18.10 -6.45 0.56
CA ALA A 275 16.94 -6.37 -0.33
C ALA A 275 16.31 -4.98 -0.38
N SER A 276 16.21 -4.29 0.76
CA SER A 276 15.57 -2.98 0.86
C SER A 276 16.25 -1.85 0.07
N ILE A 277 17.53 -2.01 -0.28
CA ILE A 277 18.31 -1.01 -1.03
C ILE A 277 18.93 -1.58 -2.32
N SER A 278 18.53 -2.77 -2.74
CA SER A 278 18.98 -3.44 -3.96
C SER A 278 18.11 -3.11 -5.16
N PRO A 279 18.59 -2.38 -6.18
CA PRO A 279 17.83 -2.17 -7.42
C PRO A 279 17.51 -3.48 -8.13
N THR A 280 18.39 -4.48 -8.04
CA THR A 280 18.18 -5.82 -8.63
C THR A 280 16.96 -6.49 -8.03
N ILE A 281 16.77 -6.37 -6.70
CA ILE A 281 15.66 -7.00 -5.99
C ILE A 281 14.38 -6.15 -6.12
N VAL A 282 14.45 -4.84 -5.85
CA VAL A 282 13.25 -4.01 -5.81
C VAL A 282 12.72 -3.73 -7.22
N THR A 283 13.57 -3.22 -8.10
CA THR A 283 13.14 -2.91 -9.47
C THR A 283 13.15 -4.17 -10.33
N GLY A 284 14.26 -4.88 -10.42
CA GLY A 284 14.41 -6.02 -11.34
C GLY A 284 13.50 -7.20 -11.00
N LEU A 285 13.50 -7.64 -9.72
CA LEU A 285 12.73 -8.81 -9.34
C LEU A 285 11.26 -8.47 -9.06
N LEU A 286 10.98 -7.53 -8.13
CA LEU A 286 9.61 -7.25 -7.70
C LEU A 286 8.79 -6.50 -8.76
N ARG A 287 9.36 -5.42 -9.34
CA ARG A 287 8.63 -4.60 -10.32
C ARG A 287 8.58 -5.25 -11.70
N GLU A 288 9.74 -5.61 -12.26
CA GLU A 288 9.84 -6.05 -13.66
C GLU A 288 9.49 -7.54 -13.82
N LYS A 289 10.09 -8.42 -13.01
CA LYS A 289 9.86 -9.87 -13.15
C LYS A 289 8.51 -10.33 -12.59
N PHE A 290 8.09 -9.82 -11.39
CA PHE A 290 6.81 -10.20 -10.78
C PHE A 290 5.66 -9.28 -11.19
N GLY A 291 5.95 -8.13 -11.79
CA GLY A 291 4.93 -7.21 -12.30
C GLY A 291 4.18 -6.43 -11.21
N PHE A 292 4.76 -6.27 -10.02
CA PHE A 292 4.10 -5.54 -8.93
C PHE A 292 4.01 -4.05 -9.24
N THR A 293 2.79 -3.54 -9.36
CA THR A 293 2.50 -2.13 -9.68
C THR A 293 2.03 -1.31 -8.47
N GLY A 294 1.87 -1.94 -7.31
CA GLY A 294 1.43 -1.31 -6.06
C GLY A 294 2.55 -0.57 -5.32
N VAL A 295 2.24 -0.16 -4.09
CA VAL A 295 3.17 0.59 -3.22
C VAL A 295 4.17 -0.36 -2.58
N VAL A 296 5.46 -0.04 -2.70
CA VAL A 296 6.58 -0.73 -2.02
C VAL A 296 7.06 0.12 -0.86
N ILE A 297 7.11 -0.47 0.33
CA ILE A 297 7.59 0.16 1.56
C ILE A 297 8.82 -0.59 2.10
N THR A 298 9.75 0.09 2.72
CA THR A 298 10.85 -0.58 3.45
C THR A 298 10.33 -1.13 4.78
N ASP A 299 10.98 -2.15 5.34
CA ASP A 299 10.95 -2.37 6.78
C ASP A 299 11.61 -1.19 7.49
N ASP A 300 11.54 -1.14 8.84
CA ASP A 300 12.04 -0.01 9.62
C ASP A 300 13.54 0.24 9.37
N LEU A 301 13.84 1.41 8.84
CA LEU A 301 15.21 1.82 8.51
C LEU A 301 16.10 2.07 9.74
N GLU A 302 15.54 1.99 10.95
CA GLU A 302 16.29 2.10 12.21
C GLU A 302 16.71 0.73 12.78
N MET A 303 16.39 -0.39 12.06
CA MET A 303 16.76 -1.74 12.48
C MET A 303 18.29 -1.96 12.49
N GLY A 304 18.74 -2.95 13.31
CA GLY A 304 20.15 -3.29 13.45
C GLY A 304 20.83 -3.65 12.14
N ALA A 305 20.15 -4.37 11.25
CA ALA A 305 20.65 -4.76 9.94
C ALA A 305 20.96 -3.58 8.99
N THR A 306 20.47 -2.39 9.28
CA THR A 306 20.72 -1.19 8.46
C THR A 306 21.89 -0.36 8.94
N LYS A 307 22.43 -0.62 10.14
CA LYS A 307 23.47 0.20 10.80
C LYS A 307 24.78 0.34 10.02
N GLU A 308 25.14 -0.64 9.21
CA GLU A 308 26.35 -0.58 8.39
C GLU A 308 26.20 0.35 7.16
N TYR A 309 24.96 0.72 6.81
CA TYR A 309 24.66 1.53 5.62
C TYR A 309 24.41 3.00 5.97
N HIS A 310 25.18 3.55 6.93
CA HIS A 310 25.03 4.81 7.65
C HIS A 310 24.74 6.07 6.83
N GLU A 311 25.01 6.09 5.52
CA GLU A 311 24.76 7.27 4.70
C GLU A 311 23.46 7.12 3.90
N ASN A 312 22.44 7.89 4.29
CA ASN A 312 21.21 8.10 3.51
C ASN A 312 20.54 6.80 3.02
N ILE A 313 20.33 5.85 3.94
CA ILE A 313 19.71 4.57 3.59
C ILE A 313 18.32 4.77 2.94
N SER A 314 17.56 5.78 3.36
CA SER A 314 16.31 6.16 2.73
C SER A 314 16.47 6.55 1.26
N VAL A 315 17.51 7.33 0.94
CA VAL A 315 17.86 7.70 -0.44
C VAL A 315 18.18 6.46 -1.27
N LYS A 316 18.99 5.53 -0.72
CA LYS A 316 19.32 4.27 -1.40
C LYS A 316 18.07 3.43 -1.66
N ALA A 317 17.16 3.34 -0.70
CA ALA A 317 15.89 2.60 -0.84
C ALA A 317 15.00 3.20 -1.94
N ILE A 318 14.84 4.52 -1.97
CA ILE A 318 14.05 5.19 -3.01
C ILE A 318 14.72 5.02 -4.39
N LYS A 319 16.04 5.11 -4.48
CA LYS A 319 16.80 4.83 -5.74
C LYS A 319 16.65 3.38 -6.18
N ALA A 320 16.55 2.44 -5.25
CA ALA A 320 16.32 1.02 -5.56
C ALA A 320 14.92 0.72 -6.09
N GLY A 321 13.94 1.56 -5.83
CA GLY A 321 12.56 1.39 -6.31
C GLY A 321 11.48 1.37 -5.24
N ALA A 322 11.83 1.57 -3.94
CA ALA A 322 10.85 1.74 -2.87
C ALA A 322 10.06 3.04 -3.05
N ASP A 323 8.78 3.04 -2.68
CA ASP A 323 7.91 4.19 -2.74
C ASP A 323 7.80 4.90 -1.38
N ILE A 324 7.94 4.14 -0.29
CA ILE A 324 7.83 4.65 1.08
C ILE A 324 9.02 4.19 1.90
N ALA A 325 9.62 5.13 2.63
CA ALA A 325 10.59 4.88 3.68
C ALA A 325 9.88 4.82 5.04
N LEU A 326 10.05 3.73 5.79
CA LEU A 326 9.50 3.54 7.12
C LEU A 326 10.56 3.87 8.17
N VAL A 327 10.28 4.83 9.08
CA VAL A 327 11.18 5.27 10.16
C VAL A 327 10.40 5.38 11.46
N CYS A 328 10.61 4.44 12.38
CA CYS A 328 9.62 4.13 13.42
C CYS A 328 9.82 4.83 14.76
N HIS A 329 11.02 5.33 15.08
CA HIS A 329 11.34 5.62 16.47
C HIS A 329 11.86 7.04 16.75
N GLU A 330 12.90 7.47 16.07
CA GLU A 330 13.65 8.67 16.40
C GLU A 330 13.28 9.86 15.50
N TYR A 331 12.71 10.94 16.05
CA TYR A 331 12.37 12.14 15.28
C TYR A 331 13.56 12.69 14.45
N PRO A 332 14.81 12.75 14.99
CA PRO A 332 15.95 13.16 14.18
C PRO A 332 16.23 12.25 12.99
N LYS A 333 15.95 10.94 13.09
CA LYS A 333 16.11 9.99 11.99
C LYS A 333 15.03 10.15 10.92
N GLN A 334 13.83 10.48 11.32
CA GLN A 334 12.73 10.82 10.41
C GLN A 334 13.07 12.07 9.60
N GLU A 335 13.57 13.12 10.27
CA GLU A 335 14.04 14.35 9.63
C GLU A 335 15.22 14.08 8.68
N GLU A 336 16.24 13.34 9.13
CA GLU A 336 17.39 12.93 8.32
C GLU A 336 16.95 12.20 7.04
N ALA A 337 16.02 11.26 7.15
CA ALA A 337 15.50 10.52 6.01
C ALA A 337 14.75 11.44 5.02
N TYR A 338 13.88 12.29 5.52
CA TYR A 338 13.11 13.25 4.72
C TYR A 338 14.03 14.24 3.99
N LEU A 339 14.92 14.91 4.73
CA LEU A 339 15.85 15.89 4.17
C LEU A 339 16.80 15.23 3.18
N GLY A 340 17.30 14.02 3.48
CA GLY A 340 18.16 13.26 2.59
C GLY A 340 17.52 13.01 1.23
N ILE A 341 16.24 12.57 1.20
CA ILE A 341 15.49 12.36 -0.06
C ILE A 341 15.31 13.69 -0.80
N LEU A 342 14.85 14.74 -0.10
CA LEU A 342 14.61 16.06 -0.69
C LEU A 342 15.88 16.64 -1.33
N GLU A 343 17.00 16.61 -0.62
CA GLU A 343 18.29 17.06 -1.10
C GLU A 343 18.83 16.22 -2.28
N ALA A 344 18.62 14.89 -2.24
CA ALA A 344 19.01 14.02 -3.34
C ALA A 344 18.28 14.37 -4.64
N VAL A 345 17.00 14.77 -4.55
CA VAL A 345 16.28 15.29 -5.71
C VAL A 345 16.85 16.64 -6.17
N GLN A 346 17.10 17.56 -5.24
CA GLN A 346 17.65 18.88 -5.57
C GLN A 346 19.05 18.80 -6.21
N ARG A 347 19.86 17.78 -5.83
CA ARG A 347 21.17 17.50 -6.44
C ARG A 347 21.07 16.70 -7.75
N GLY A 348 19.87 16.27 -8.17
CA GLY A 348 19.64 15.46 -9.38
C GLY A 348 20.05 13.99 -9.23
N GLU A 349 20.30 13.51 -8.02
CA GLU A 349 20.59 12.09 -7.74
C GLU A 349 19.36 11.20 -7.85
N ILE A 350 18.17 11.77 -7.56
CA ILE A 350 16.85 11.19 -7.80
C ILE A 350 16.12 12.16 -8.73
N SER A 351 15.54 11.66 -9.81
CA SER A 351 14.73 12.50 -10.69
C SER A 351 13.37 12.82 -10.07
N GLU A 352 12.80 14.02 -10.35
CA GLU A 352 11.44 14.33 -9.91
C GLU A 352 10.42 13.35 -10.48
N SER A 353 10.65 12.82 -11.70
CA SER A 353 9.78 11.79 -12.28
C SER A 353 9.75 10.52 -11.44
N ARG A 354 10.88 10.12 -10.82
CA ARG A 354 10.91 8.97 -9.91
C ARG A 354 10.09 9.22 -8.64
N ILE A 355 10.13 10.44 -8.11
CA ILE A 355 9.27 10.86 -6.99
C ILE A 355 7.80 10.82 -7.42
N ASP A 356 7.47 11.38 -8.58
CA ASP A 356 6.12 11.40 -9.12
C ASP A 356 5.54 10.00 -9.33
N GLU A 357 6.35 9.05 -9.77
CA GLU A 357 5.94 7.64 -9.89
C GLU A 357 5.53 7.03 -8.55
N SER A 358 6.30 7.26 -7.49
CA SER A 358 5.98 6.80 -6.14
C SER A 358 4.71 7.46 -5.61
N VAL A 359 4.65 8.77 -5.69
CA VAL A 359 3.52 9.54 -5.17
C VAL A 359 2.23 9.20 -5.93
N ARG A 360 2.30 8.93 -7.23
CA ARG A 360 1.15 8.48 -8.03
C ARG A 360 0.57 7.16 -7.49
N ARG A 361 1.42 6.17 -7.14
CA ARG A 361 0.97 4.90 -6.53
C ARG A 361 0.34 5.15 -5.16
N ILE A 362 0.96 6.00 -4.34
CA ILE A 362 0.47 6.37 -3.01
C ILE A 362 -0.89 7.08 -3.11
N ILE A 363 -1.04 8.05 -4.01
CA ILE A 363 -2.31 8.76 -4.23
C ILE A 363 -3.40 7.76 -4.67
N LYS A 364 -3.08 6.90 -5.66
CA LYS A 364 -4.03 5.89 -6.16
C LYS A 364 -4.56 5.01 -5.04
N MET A 365 -3.69 4.56 -4.14
CA MET A 365 -4.07 3.76 -2.98
C MET A 365 -4.91 4.57 -1.99
N LYS A 366 -4.46 5.78 -1.60
CA LYS A 366 -5.15 6.64 -0.63
C LYS A 366 -6.53 7.10 -1.09
N LEU A 367 -6.77 7.27 -2.38
CA LEU A 367 -8.08 7.65 -2.91
C LEU A 367 -9.16 6.58 -2.63
N GLN A 368 -8.78 5.36 -2.33
CA GLN A 368 -9.69 4.28 -1.93
C GLN A 368 -10.11 4.35 -0.45
N LEU A 369 -9.45 5.19 0.38
CA LEU A 369 -9.80 5.43 1.78
C LEU A 369 -11.01 6.39 1.95
N ARG A 370 -11.55 6.94 0.86
CA ARG A 370 -12.63 7.92 0.86
C ARG A 370 -14.01 7.29 0.79
#